data_bb0da350a097f850d1e4bfc6450cca56
#
_entry.id   bb0da350a097f850d1e4bfc6450cca56
#
_cell.length_a   1.000
_cell.length_b   1.000
_cell.length_c   1.000
_cell.angle_alpha   90.00
_cell.angle_beta   90.00
_cell.angle_gamma   90.00
#
_symmetry.space_group_name_H-M   'P 1'
#
loop_
_entity.id
_entity.type
_entity.pdbx_description
1 polymer ?
#
loop_
_entity_poly.entity_id
_entity_poly.type
_entity_poly.pdbx_seq_one_letter_code
_entity_poly.pdbx_strand_id
1 'polypeptide(L)'
;NEVVFIIRKDIEKEFKKAIGNRITDICAKYNVTVDYAFQDINDIPGTLPEGRTKPWGTGQAVLAAKNIIDSPFVVINADDYYGKEAFKAVHEFLVNGGKSCMAGFVLKNTLSDNGSVTRGICKMDSDNNLTEIIETKNIIKTGDGAVADDQVLDIDSLVSMNMWGLTPDFLDILEEGFKEFFNKEVSQNPLKSEYLIPVFIGQLLEQGKMNVKVLRTDDTWYGMTYKEDVITVKERFSDMLESNLYSEELFDDISFKQNKM
;
A
#
# COMPACT_ATOMS: atom_id res chain seq x y z
N ASN A 1 -13.67 7.08 -11.58
CA ASN A 1 -12.52 6.18 -11.46
C ASN A 1 -11.25 6.94 -11.80
N GLU A 2 -10.27 6.90 -10.92
CA GLU A 2 -9.05 7.71 -11.01
C GLU A 2 -7.85 6.92 -10.50
N VAL A 3 -6.68 7.15 -11.09
CA VAL A 3 -5.38 6.71 -10.60
C VAL A 3 -4.56 7.95 -10.27
N VAL A 4 -4.09 8.08 -9.04
CA VAL A 4 -3.23 9.18 -8.61
C VAL A 4 -1.83 8.65 -8.32
N PHE A 5 -0.84 9.04 -9.12
CA PHE A 5 0.56 8.73 -8.84
C PHE A 5 1.15 9.76 -7.90
N ILE A 6 1.61 9.29 -6.75
CA ILE A 6 2.35 10.13 -5.80
C ILE A 6 3.84 9.93 -6.05
N ILE A 7 4.50 10.95 -6.58
CA ILE A 7 5.91 10.92 -6.94
C ILE A 7 6.63 12.19 -6.46
N ARG A 8 7.96 12.19 -6.49
CA ARG A 8 8.72 13.42 -6.31
C ARG A 8 8.77 14.21 -7.62
N LYS A 9 8.80 15.53 -7.52
CA LYS A 9 8.81 16.41 -8.70
C LYS A 9 10.04 16.23 -9.59
N ASP A 10 11.18 15.92 -8.99
CA ASP A 10 12.46 15.75 -9.71
C ASP A 10 12.45 14.54 -10.66
N ILE A 11 11.65 13.50 -10.41
CA ILE A 11 11.56 12.31 -11.27
C ILE A 11 10.37 12.35 -12.24
N GLU A 12 9.55 13.39 -12.25
CA GLU A 12 8.30 13.45 -13.03
C GLU A 12 8.50 13.12 -14.51
N LYS A 13 9.51 13.73 -15.13
CA LYS A 13 9.75 13.57 -16.56
C LYS A 13 10.13 12.14 -16.94
N GLU A 14 11.04 11.56 -16.18
CA GLU A 14 11.52 10.20 -16.37
C GLU A 14 10.41 9.19 -16.06
N PHE A 15 9.65 9.41 -15.00
CA PHE A 15 8.52 8.55 -14.62
C PHE A 15 7.42 8.56 -15.71
N LYS A 16 7.01 9.75 -16.18
CA LYS A 16 6.02 9.88 -17.27
C LYS A 16 6.48 9.17 -18.53
N LYS A 17 7.77 9.31 -18.90
CA LYS A 17 8.34 8.65 -20.07
C LYS A 17 8.39 7.13 -19.92
N ALA A 18 8.76 6.63 -18.76
CA ALA A 18 8.96 5.20 -18.53
C ALA A 18 7.64 4.44 -18.34
N ILE A 19 6.69 5.02 -17.59
CA ILE A 19 5.48 4.36 -17.11
C ILE A 19 4.24 5.22 -17.34
N GLY A 20 4.25 6.47 -16.89
CA GLY A 20 3.09 7.31 -16.75
C GLY A 20 2.30 7.52 -18.04
N ASN A 21 2.96 7.83 -19.16
CA ASN A 21 2.29 8.05 -20.44
C ASN A 21 1.56 6.79 -20.92
N ARG A 22 2.19 5.62 -20.79
CA ARG A 22 1.57 4.34 -21.15
C ARG A 22 0.33 4.05 -20.30
N ILE A 23 0.40 4.27 -19.01
CA ILE A 23 -0.74 4.07 -18.11
C ILE A 23 -1.85 5.07 -18.43
N THR A 24 -1.52 6.33 -18.68
CA THR A 24 -2.49 7.36 -19.09
C THR A 24 -3.23 6.95 -20.37
N ASP A 25 -2.51 6.47 -21.39
CA ASP A 25 -3.09 6.03 -22.66
C ASP A 25 -4.00 4.80 -22.49
N ILE A 26 -3.66 3.89 -21.59
CA ILE A 26 -4.48 2.73 -21.26
C ILE A 26 -5.72 3.19 -20.49
N CYS A 27 -5.56 3.94 -19.41
CA CYS A 27 -6.65 4.42 -18.57
C CYS A 27 -7.68 5.23 -19.36
N ALA A 28 -7.23 6.07 -20.31
CA ALA A 28 -8.11 6.86 -21.17
C ALA A 28 -9.09 6.00 -21.99
N LYS A 29 -8.67 4.81 -22.43
CA LYS A 29 -9.55 3.87 -23.16
C LYS A 29 -10.70 3.36 -22.30
N TYR A 30 -10.53 3.43 -20.98
CA TYR A 30 -11.45 2.89 -19.98
C TYR A 30 -12.14 3.96 -19.13
N ASN A 31 -12.10 5.24 -19.57
CA ASN A 31 -12.65 6.38 -18.86
C ASN A 31 -12.15 6.47 -17.40
N VAL A 32 -10.88 6.15 -17.19
CA VAL A 32 -10.16 6.32 -15.93
C VAL A 32 -9.21 7.49 -16.09
N THR A 33 -9.29 8.47 -15.20
CA THR A 33 -8.35 9.61 -15.18
C THR A 33 -7.02 9.22 -14.52
N VAL A 34 -5.95 9.90 -14.90
CA VAL A 34 -4.63 9.73 -14.29
C VAL A 34 -4.11 11.09 -13.88
N ASP A 35 -3.93 11.26 -12.56
CA ASP A 35 -3.39 12.47 -11.97
C ASP A 35 -2.07 12.23 -11.23
N TYR A 36 -1.39 13.31 -10.91
CA TYR A 36 -0.09 13.29 -10.25
C TYR A 36 -0.09 14.21 -9.04
N ALA A 37 0.21 13.65 -7.89
CA ALA A 37 0.53 14.38 -6.67
C ALA A 37 2.04 14.38 -6.46
N PHE A 38 2.58 15.46 -5.91
CA PHE A 38 4.01 15.61 -5.72
C PHE A 38 4.36 15.69 -4.25
N GLN A 39 5.05 14.65 -3.76
CA GLN A 39 5.63 14.68 -2.43
C GLN A 39 6.78 15.69 -2.39
N ASP A 40 6.64 16.73 -1.59
CA ASP A 40 7.68 17.75 -1.37
C ASP A 40 8.17 17.71 0.08
N ILE A 41 9.47 17.66 0.27
CA ILE A 41 10.11 17.69 1.59
C ILE A 41 9.86 19.00 2.33
N ASN A 42 9.52 20.07 1.59
CA ASN A 42 9.22 21.41 2.14
C ASN A 42 7.74 21.60 2.47
N ASP A 43 6.86 20.66 2.10
CA ASP A 43 5.44 20.70 2.47
C ASP A 43 5.28 20.19 3.91
N ILE A 44 5.54 21.10 4.85
CA ILE A 44 5.63 20.83 6.29
C ILE A 44 5.06 21.99 7.11
N PRO A 45 4.57 21.74 8.33
CA PRO A 45 4.01 22.77 9.19
C PRO A 45 5.07 23.61 9.94
N GLY A 46 6.31 23.62 9.50
CA GLY A 46 7.42 24.31 10.19
C GLY A 46 8.61 24.57 9.27
N THR A 47 9.79 24.55 9.82
CA THR A 47 11.05 24.76 9.10
C THR A 47 11.74 23.44 8.81
N LEU A 48 12.21 23.25 7.58
CA LEU A 48 12.98 22.07 7.20
C LEU A 48 14.27 21.99 8.03
N PRO A 49 14.50 20.87 8.75
CA PRO A 49 15.74 20.69 9.51
C PRO A 49 16.97 20.74 8.61
N GLU A 50 18.00 21.43 9.07
CA GLU A 50 19.26 21.52 8.33
C GLU A 50 19.87 20.16 8.07
N GLY A 51 20.27 19.90 6.82
CA GLY A 51 20.86 18.63 6.40
C GLY A 51 19.86 17.50 6.13
N ARG A 52 18.55 17.70 6.29
CA ARG A 52 17.57 16.69 5.94
C ARG A 52 17.38 16.58 4.43
N THR A 53 17.56 15.38 3.91
CA THR A 53 17.31 15.02 2.51
C THR A 53 16.29 13.89 2.37
N LYS A 54 15.97 13.21 3.48
CA LYS A 54 15.04 12.07 3.51
C LYS A 54 13.60 12.58 3.44
N PRO A 55 12.74 12.03 2.54
CA PRO A 55 11.30 12.28 2.55
C PRO A 55 10.65 11.96 3.91
N TRP A 56 9.45 12.49 4.13
CA TRP A 56 8.77 12.36 5.43
C TRP A 56 8.01 11.04 5.63
N GLY A 57 8.05 10.12 4.67
CA GLY A 57 7.38 8.83 4.76
C GLY A 57 6.06 8.78 4.01
N THR A 58 5.40 7.61 4.08
CA THR A 58 4.21 7.30 3.29
C THR A 58 2.97 8.12 3.68
N GLY A 59 2.86 8.52 4.95
CA GLY A 59 1.76 9.38 5.40
C GLY A 59 1.81 10.77 4.74
N GLN A 60 2.98 11.42 4.74
CA GLN A 60 3.13 12.72 4.08
C GLN A 60 3.03 12.59 2.55
N ALA A 61 3.46 11.46 1.98
CA ALA A 61 3.24 11.21 0.55
C ALA A 61 1.75 11.20 0.21
N VAL A 62 0.91 10.50 0.97
CA VAL A 62 -0.54 10.46 0.72
C VAL A 62 -1.20 11.82 0.93
N LEU A 63 -0.73 12.65 1.86
CA LEU A 63 -1.21 14.02 2.03
C LEU A 63 -1.00 14.89 0.78
N ALA A 64 0.03 14.64 -0.03
CA ALA A 64 0.24 15.36 -1.28
C ALA A 64 -0.95 15.20 -2.27
N ALA A 65 -1.73 14.15 -2.13
CA ALA A 65 -2.91 13.88 -2.95
C ALA A 65 -4.22 14.43 -2.34
N LYS A 66 -4.19 15.07 -1.17
CA LYS A 66 -5.38 15.51 -0.42
C LYS A 66 -6.35 16.35 -1.25
N ASN A 67 -5.85 17.25 -2.08
CA ASN A 67 -6.68 18.14 -2.89
C ASN A 67 -7.19 17.51 -4.21
N ILE A 68 -6.79 16.27 -4.49
CA ILE A 68 -7.19 15.50 -5.67
C ILE A 68 -8.26 14.48 -5.27
N ILE A 69 -8.07 13.81 -4.14
CA ILE A 69 -8.93 12.72 -3.67
C ILE A 69 -10.21 13.26 -3.05
N ASP A 70 -11.36 12.97 -3.65
CA ASP A 70 -12.70 13.37 -3.20
C ASP A 70 -13.66 12.20 -2.94
N SER A 71 -13.21 10.99 -3.19
CA SER A 71 -13.99 9.74 -3.09
C SER A 71 -13.21 8.65 -2.34
N PRO A 72 -13.85 7.55 -1.89
CA PRO A 72 -13.14 6.45 -1.27
C PRO A 72 -12.00 5.93 -2.15
N PHE A 73 -10.86 5.66 -1.56
CA PHE A 73 -9.63 5.37 -2.27
C PHE A 73 -8.84 4.20 -1.66
N VAL A 74 -7.94 3.64 -2.45
CA VAL A 74 -7.00 2.61 -2.03
C VAL A 74 -5.59 3.15 -2.11
N VAL A 75 -4.82 3.01 -1.03
CA VAL A 75 -3.38 3.29 -1.01
C VAL A 75 -2.62 1.99 -1.21
N ILE A 76 -1.68 1.98 -2.15
CA ILE A 76 -0.78 0.86 -2.43
C ILE A 76 0.64 1.37 -2.71
N ASN A 77 1.63 0.50 -2.60
CA ASN A 77 2.95 0.77 -3.15
C ASN A 77 2.92 0.55 -4.67
N ALA A 78 3.54 1.44 -5.42
CA ALA A 78 3.48 1.43 -6.89
C ALA A 78 4.35 0.34 -7.54
N ASP A 79 5.25 -0.27 -6.77
CA ASP A 79 6.23 -1.28 -7.19
C ASP A 79 5.89 -2.70 -6.68
N ASP A 80 4.72 -2.88 -6.06
CA ASP A 80 4.25 -4.15 -5.53
C ASP A 80 3.09 -4.72 -6.38
N TYR A 81 3.01 -6.04 -6.44
CA TYR A 81 1.86 -6.77 -7.00
C TYR A 81 0.98 -7.31 -5.87
N TYR A 82 -0.32 -7.05 -5.95
CA TYR A 82 -1.29 -7.35 -4.89
C TYR A 82 -2.35 -8.40 -5.25
N GLY A 83 -2.35 -8.89 -6.50
CA GLY A 83 -3.39 -9.81 -6.99
C GLY A 83 -4.70 -9.10 -7.38
N LYS A 84 -5.70 -9.86 -7.81
CA LYS A 84 -7.01 -9.35 -8.23
C LYS A 84 -8.04 -9.33 -7.09
N GLU A 85 -8.05 -10.37 -6.25
CA GLU A 85 -9.09 -10.54 -5.22
C GLU A 85 -8.93 -9.52 -4.08
N ALA A 86 -7.69 -9.14 -3.75
CA ALA A 86 -7.44 -8.07 -2.78
C ALA A 86 -8.08 -6.74 -3.20
N PHE A 87 -7.90 -6.33 -4.46
CA PHE A 87 -8.53 -5.11 -5.00
C PHE A 87 -10.05 -5.20 -4.99
N LYS A 88 -10.60 -6.35 -5.39
CA LYS A 88 -12.03 -6.59 -5.40
C LYS A 88 -12.62 -6.50 -4.00
N ALA A 89 -12.02 -7.17 -3.01
CA ALA A 89 -12.49 -7.15 -1.64
C ALA A 89 -12.48 -5.73 -1.04
N VAL A 90 -11.39 -4.97 -1.25
CA VAL A 90 -11.31 -3.57 -0.78
C VAL A 90 -12.33 -2.69 -1.49
N HIS A 91 -12.48 -2.82 -2.80
CA HIS A 91 -13.49 -2.08 -3.57
C HIS A 91 -14.91 -2.38 -3.08
N GLU A 92 -15.29 -3.66 -2.96
CA GLU A 92 -16.61 -4.06 -2.48
C GLU A 92 -16.89 -3.53 -1.08
N PHE A 93 -15.91 -3.56 -0.17
CA PHE A 93 -16.07 -3.00 1.16
C PHE A 93 -16.36 -1.49 1.13
N LEU A 94 -15.60 -0.73 0.36
CA LEU A 94 -15.74 0.72 0.27
C LEU A 94 -17.05 1.15 -0.40
N VAL A 95 -17.45 0.53 -1.52
CA VAL A 95 -18.69 0.88 -2.22
C VAL A 95 -19.95 0.49 -1.45
N ASN A 96 -19.86 -0.47 -0.52
CA ASN A 96 -20.93 -0.82 0.40
C ASN A 96 -20.98 0.06 1.67
N GLY A 97 -20.24 1.18 1.70
CA GLY A 97 -20.26 2.17 2.78
C GLY A 97 -19.27 1.89 3.91
N GLY A 98 -18.35 0.95 3.73
CA GLY A 98 -17.22 0.77 4.65
C GLY A 98 -16.27 1.97 4.62
N LYS A 99 -15.72 2.35 5.78
CA LYS A 99 -14.88 3.55 5.88
C LYS A 99 -13.40 3.27 5.82
N SER A 100 -12.96 2.20 6.50
CA SER A 100 -11.53 1.89 6.62
C SER A 100 -11.33 0.40 6.65
N CYS A 101 -10.49 -0.09 5.77
CA CYS A 101 -10.10 -1.50 5.70
C CYS A 101 -8.64 -1.65 5.26
N MET A 102 -8.12 -2.84 5.41
CA MET A 102 -6.86 -3.25 4.82
C MET A 102 -6.99 -4.66 4.22
N ALA A 103 -6.25 -4.94 3.16
CA ALA A 103 -6.09 -6.31 2.71
C ALA A 103 -5.09 -7.04 3.64
N GLY A 104 -5.55 -8.11 4.25
CA GLY A 104 -4.73 -9.01 5.06
C GLY A 104 -4.26 -10.19 4.22
N PHE A 105 -2.99 -10.21 3.87
CA PHE A 105 -2.38 -11.30 3.09
C PHE A 105 -1.96 -12.43 4.01
N VAL A 106 -2.11 -13.67 3.56
CA VAL A 106 -1.61 -14.83 4.31
C VAL A 106 -0.08 -14.81 4.30
N LEU A 107 0.58 -14.93 5.44
CA LEU A 107 2.02 -14.78 5.59
C LEU A 107 2.80 -15.63 4.56
N LYS A 108 2.43 -16.90 4.39
CA LYS A 108 3.10 -17.82 3.44
C LYS A 108 3.09 -17.31 1.99
N ASN A 109 2.09 -16.49 1.62
CA ASN A 109 1.95 -15.93 0.29
C ASN A 109 2.75 -14.63 0.09
N THR A 110 3.58 -14.24 1.06
CA THR A 110 4.36 -12.99 1.04
C THR A 110 5.85 -13.20 1.33
N LEU A 111 6.28 -14.45 1.47
CA LEU A 111 7.66 -14.80 1.78
C LEU A 111 8.54 -14.81 0.51
N SER A 112 9.84 -14.53 0.69
CA SER A 112 10.83 -14.64 -0.38
C SER A 112 11.61 -15.95 -0.21
N ASP A 113 11.96 -16.59 -1.32
CA ASP A 113 12.88 -17.74 -1.34
C ASP A 113 14.36 -17.29 -1.32
N ASN A 114 14.62 -15.98 -1.50
CA ASN A 114 15.96 -15.42 -1.66
C ASN A 114 16.54 -14.81 -0.38
N GLY A 115 15.76 -14.74 0.70
CA GLY A 115 16.24 -14.21 1.98
C GLY A 115 15.13 -13.84 2.97
N SER A 116 15.56 -13.23 4.07
CA SER A 116 14.63 -12.80 5.12
C SER A 116 13.80 -11.58 4.71
N VAL A 117 12.59 -11.52 5.24
CA VAL A 117 11.66 -10.39 5.02
C VAL A 117 11.18 -9.82 6.35
N THR A 118 10.66 -8.60 6.30
CA THR A 118 9.96 -7.96 7.43
C THR A 118 8.48 -7.86 7.10
N ARG A 119 7.59 -8.25 8.02
CA ARG A 119 6.13 -8.18 7.83
C ARG A 119 5.44 -7.63 9.08
N GLY A 120 4.36 -6.89 8.86
CA GLY A 120 3.47 -6.46 9.93
C GLY A 120 2.42 -7.54 10.19
N ILE A 121 2.62 -8.39 11.20
CA ILE A 121 1.64 -9.42 11.58
C ILE A 121 0.43 -8.74 12.24
N CYS A 122 -0.76 -9.01 11.70
CA CYS A 122 -2.02 -8.43 12.16
C CYS A 122 -2.59 -9.22 13.34
N LYS A 123 -2.98 -8.50 14.41
CA LYS A 123 -3.88 -9.00 15.43
C LYS A 123 -5.27 -8.47 15.17
N MET A 124 -6.27 -9.30 15.40
CA MET A 124 -7.67 -8.97 15.10
C MET A 124 -8.57 -9.40 16.26
N ASP A 125 -9.69 -8.70 16.39
CA ASP A 125 -10.79 -9.15 17.23
C ASP A 125 -11.66 -10.23 16.56
N SER A 126 -12.71 -10.70 17.25
CA SER A 126 -13.65 -11.71 16.74
C SER A 126 -14.43 -11.26 15.49
N ASP A 127 -14.52 -9.95 15.26
CA ASP A 127 -15.20 -9.35 14.11
C ASP A 127 -14.24 -9.04 12.96
N ASN A 128 -13.00 -9.51 13.01
CA ASN A 128 -11.92 -9.21 12.08
C ASN A 128 -11.59 -7.71 11.99
N ASN A 129 -11.76 -6.95 13.06
CA ASN A 129 -11.21 -5.60 13.11
C ASN A 129 -9.76 -5.67 13.59
N LEU A 130 -8.90 -4.88 12.95
CA LEU A 130 -7.51 -4.78 13.31
C LEU A 130 -7.35 -4.18 14.72
N THR A 131 -6.63 -4.86 15.59
CA THR A 131 -6.32 -4.36 16.94
C THR A 131 -4.87 -3.92 17.08
N GLU A 132 -3.95 -4.57 16.35
CA GLU A 132 -2.53 -4.29 16.42
C GLU A 132 -1.83 -4.78 15.16
N ILE A 133 -0.73 -4.13 14.77
CA ILE A 133 0.23 -4.61 13.77
C ILE A 133 1.58 -4.78 14.46
N ILE A 134 2.08 -6.01 14.48
CA ILE A 134 3.38 -6.34 15.07
C ILE A 134 4.41 -6.43 13.95
N GLU A 135 5.32 -5.44 13.86
CA GLU A 135 6.44 -5.50 12.92
C GLU A 135 7.38 -6.64 13.31
N THR A 136 7.41 -7.70 12.51
CA THR A 136 8.24 -8.87 12.70
C THR A 136 9.33 -8.89 11.64
N LYS A 137 10.59 -8.82 12.10
CA LYS A 137 11.79 -8.78 11.26
C LYS A 137 12.39 -10.17 11.10
N ASN A 138 13.30 -10.28 10.13
CA ASN A 138 14.08 -11.50 9.91
C ASN A 138 13.24 -12.77 9.70
N ILE A 139 12.06 -12.63 9.09
CA ILE A 139 11.23 -13.80 8.77
C ILE A 139 11.89 -14.57 7.63
N ILE A 140 12.25 -15.80 7.89
CA ILE A 140 12.86 -16.72 6.93
C ILE A 140 11.86 -17.84 6.63
N LYS A 141 11.65 -18.10 5.35
CA LYS A 141 10.89 -19.27 4.89
C LYS A 141 11.67 -20.54 5.18
N THR A 142 11.01 -21.55 5.73
CA THR A 142 11.56 -22.89 5.96
C THR A 142 10.81 -23.92 5.14
N GLY A 143 11.26 -25.18 5.11
CA GLY A 143 10.62 -26.24 4.31
C GLY A 143 9.11 -26.36 4.58
N ASP A 144 8.70 -26.27 5.85
CA ASP A 144 7.32 -26.49 6.28
C ASP A 144 6.67 -25.24 6.91
N GLY A 145 7.34 -24.07 6.89
CA GLY A 145 6.79 -22.89 7.59
C GLY A 145 7.61 -21.62 7.46
N ALA A 146 7.64 -20.83 8.52
CA ALA A 146 8.43 -19.63 8.66
C ALA A 146 8.93 -19.46 10.09
N VAL A 147 10.12 -18.87 10.24
CA VAL A 147 10.70 -18.54 11.54
C VAL A 147 11.19 -17.10 11.57
N ALA A 148 11.14 -16.47 12.74
CA ALA A 148 11.76 -15.18 13.00
C ALA A 148 12.45 -15.25 14.38
N ASP A 149 13.74 -14.90 14.43
CA ASP A 149 14.53 -14.91 15.66
C ASP A 149 14.33 -16.22 16.49
N ASP A 150 14.43 -17.37 15.80
CA ASP A 150 14.24 -18.74 16.34
C ASP A 150 12.81 -19.09 16.81
N GLN A 151 11.83 -18.21 16.59
CA GLN A 151 10.44 -18.49 16.87
C GLN A 151 9.70 -18.96 15.62
N VAL A 152 8.98 -20.09 15.75
CA VAL A 152 8.11 -20.58 14.67
C VAL A 152 6.90 -19.66 14.55
N LEU A 153 6.63 -19.20 13.34
CA LEU A 153 5.48 -18.36 13.02
C LEU A 153 4.33 -19.21 12.46
N ASP A 154 3.12 -18.82 12.78
CA ASP A 154 1.94 -19.34 12.09
C ASP A 154 1.88 -18.75 10.67
N ILE A 155 2.13 -19.61 9.67
CA ILE A 155 2.17 -19.24 8.25
C ILE A 155 0.81 -18.82 7.68
N ASP A 156 -0.27 -19.12 8.38
CA ASP A 156 -1.63 -18.72 8.03
C ASP A 156 -2.05 -17.39 8.69
N SER A 157 -1.18 -16.80 9.51
CA SER A 157 -1.36 -15.44 10.04
C SER A 157 -1.55 -14.43 8.92
N LEU A 158 -2.37 -13.41 9.15
CA LEU A 158 -2.53 -12.31 8.21
C LEU A 158 -1.47 -11.23 8.45
N VAL A 159 -0.95 -10.69 7.36
CA VAL A 159 0.06 -9.62 7.38
C VAL A 159 -0.38 -8.42 6.53
N SER A 160 0.07 -7.25 6.97
CA SER A 160 -0.08 -6.01 6.22
C SER A 160 0.99 -5.90 5.13
N MET A 161 0.53 -5.62 3.90
CA MET A 161 1.38 -5.30 2.76
C MET A 161 1.14 -3.87 2.25
N ASN A 162 0.72 -2.96 3.13
CA ASN A 162 0.41 -1.55 2.84
C ASN A 162 -0.72 -1.32 1.82
N MET A 163 -1.67 -2.24 1.74
CA MET A 163 -2.89 -2.03 0.96
C MET A 163 -4.04 -1.58 1.88
N TRP A 164 -4.37 -0.29 1.82
CA TRP A 164 -5.34 0.36 2.69
C TRP A 164 -6.49 0.93 1.88
N GLY A 165 -7.73 0.54 2.23
CA GLY A 165 -8.96 1.17 1.73
C GLY A 165 -9.45 2.21 2.73
N LEU A 166 -9.63 3.45 2.29
CA LEU A 166 -9.87 4.60 3.14
C LEU A 166 -10.91 5.54 2.51
N THR A 167 -11.48 6.43 3.30
CA THR A 167 -12.38 7.50 2.84
C THR A 167 -11.71 8.86 2.98
N PRO A 168 -12.16 9.91 2.23
CA PRO A 168 -11.50 11.22 2.21
C PRO A 168 -11.35 11.88 3.59
N ASP A 169 -12.27 11.62 4.53
CA ASP A 169 -12.17 12.10 5.91
C ASP A 169 -10.91 11.63 6.65
N PHE A 170 -10.32 10.52 6.24
CA PHE A 170 -9.02 10.09 6.77
C PHE A 170 -7.89 11.09 6.45
N LEU A 171 -7.96 11.79 5.33
CA LEU A 171 -6.91 12.76 4.93
C LEU A 171 -6.84 13.95 5.89
N ASP A 172 -7.97 14.39 6.45
CA ASP A 172 -7.99 15.44 7.49
C ASP A 172 -7.35 14.93 8.78
N ILE A 173 -7.66 13.71 9.19
CA ILE A 173 -7.06 13.06 10.35
C ILE A 173 -5.56 12.87 10.16
N LEU A 174 -5.15 12.46 8.95
CA LEU A 174 -3.74 12.26 8.59
C LEU A 174 -2.96 13.58 8.61
N GLU A 175 -3.56 14.68 8.15
CA GLU A 175 -2.93 16.01 8.18
C GLU A 175 -2.71 16.51 9.61
N GLU A 176 -3.71 16.39 10.47
CA GLU A 176 -3.56 16.77 11.88
C GLU A 176 -2.51 15.89 12.59
N GLY A 177 -2.51 14.58 12.31
CA GLY A 177 -1.49 13.67 12.81
C GLY A 177 -0.09 14.02 12.33
N PHE A 178 0.06 14.50 11.08
CA PHE A 178 1.36 14.96 10.57
C PHE A 178 1.85 16.22 11.29
N LYS A 179 0.98 17.16 11.62
CA LYS A 179 1.32 18.34 12.42
C LYS A 179 1.82 17.94 13.82
N GLU A 180 1.13 16.99 14.46
CA GLU A 180 1.54 16.47 15.77
C GLU A 180 2.88 15.72 15.69
N PHE A 181 3.06 14.85 14.71
CA PHE A 181 4.31 14.13 14.44
C PHE A 181 5.47 15.13 14.24
N PHE A 182 5.26 16.14 13.42
CA PHE A 182 6.28 17.15 13.14
C PHE A 182 6.73 17.86 14.42
N ASN A 183 5.81 18.27 15.26
CA ASN A 183 6.10 18.97 16.50
C ASN A 183 6.78 18.09 17.57
N LYS A 184 6.45 16.79 17.62
CA LYS A 184 6.92 15.90 18.70
C LYS A 184 8.16 15.10 18.31
N GLU A 185 8.11 14.44 17.14
CA GLU A 185 9.13 13.44 16.78
C GLU A 185 10.28 14.03 15.96
N VAL A 186 10.01 15.03 15.12
CA VAL A 186 11.06 15.65 14.30
C VAL A 186 12.10 16.36 15.16
N SER A 187 11.70 16.95 16.29
CA SER A 187 12.63 17.56 17.25
C SER A 187 13.63 16.56 17.87
N GLN A 188 13.23 15.29 17.99
CA GLN A 188 14.06 14.23 18.58
C GLN A 188 14.96 13.56 17.54
N ASN A 189 14.49 13.41 16.30
CA ASN A 189 15.24 12.79 15.21
C ASN A 189 15.02 13.52 13.88
N PRO A 190 15.57 14.75 13.73
CA PRO A 190 15.25 15.65 12.62
C PRO A 190 15.62 15.10 11.24
N LEU A 191 16.65 14.25 11.16
CA LEU A 191 17.16 13.77 9.87
C LEU A 191 16.54 12.44 9.41
N LYS A 192 15.97 11.64 10.34
CA LYS A 192 15.56 10.25 10.01
C LYS A 192 14.12 9.91 10.34
N SER A 193 13.39 10.72 11.14
CA SER A 193 11.98 10.45 11.48
C SER A 193 11.12 10.34 10.21
N GLU A 194 10.17 9.42 10.22
CA GLU A 194 9.25 9.16 9.12
C GLU A 194 7.82 9.03 9.65
N TYR A 195 6.90 9.71 8.99
CA TYR A 195 5.48 9.61 9.22
C TYR A 195 4.89 8.50 8.33
N LEU A 196 4.74 7.32 8.89
CA LEU A 196 4.33 6.11 8.17
C LEU A 196 2.86 5.80 8.42
N ILE A 197 2.09 5.51 7.37
CA ILE A 197 0.66 5.17 7.47
C ILE A 197 0.39 4.04 8.48
N PRO A 198 1.06 2.87 8.42
CA PRO A 198 0.75 1.78 9.35
C PRO A 198 1.04 2.15 10.81
N VAL A 199 2.07 2.96 11.07
CA VAL A 199 2.39 3.43 12.43
C VAL A 199 1.31 4.40 12.92
N PHE A 200 0.90 5.35 12.09
CA PHE A 200 -0.14 6.30 12.45
C PHE A 200 -1.50 5.63 12.65
N ILE A 201 -1.89 4.70 11.77
CA ILE A 201 -3.11 3.91 11.97
C ILE A 201 -3.04 3.12 13.29
N GLY A 202 -1.90 2.51 13.62
CA GLY A 202 -1.70 1.83 14.90
C GLY A 202 -1.96 2.76 16.10
N GLN A 203 -1.45 3.99 16.06
CA GLN A 203 -1.71 5.00 17.11
C GLN A 203 -3.20 5.37 17.21
N LEU A 204 -3.92 5.46 16.07
CA LEU A 204 -5.36 5.73 16.07
C LEU A 204 -6.17 4.56 16.65
N LEU A 205 -5.75 3.32 16.36
CA LEU A 205 -6.37 2.10 16.93
C LEU A 205 -6.21 2.07 18.45
N GLU A 206 -4.98 2.29 18.95
CA GLU A 206 -4.69 2.34 20.39
C GLU A 206 -5.50 3.41 21.12
N GLN A 207 -5.76 4.55 20.47
CA GLN A 207 -6.57 5.64 20.99
C GLN A 207 -8.07 5.43 20.83
N GLY A 208 -8.52 4.34 20.20
CA GLY A 208 -9.93 4.09 19.89
C GLY A 208 -10.55 5.11 18.93
N LYS A 209 -9.74 5.80 18.13
CA LYS A 209 -10.18 6.84 17.19
C LYS A 209 -10.49 6.30 15.81
N MET A 210 -10.07 5.08 15.50
CA MET A 210 -10.27 4.44 14.20
C MET A 210 -10.60 2.96 14.40
N ASN A 211 -11.39 2.42 13.47
CA ASN A 211 -11.61 0.99 13.33
C ASN A 211 -11.26 0.60 11.90
N VAL A 212 -10.45 -0.45 11.72
CA VAL A 212 -10.02 -0.94 10.43
C VAL A 212 -10.44 -2.39 10.25
N LYS A 213 -11.24 -2.67 9.23
CA LYS A 213 -11.61 -4.04 8.87
C LYS A 213 -10.47 -4.73 8.15
N VAL A 214 -10.07 -5.90 8.62
CA VAL A 214 -9.10 -6.74 7.89
C VAL A 214 -9.86 -7.64 6.92
N LEU A 215 -9.57 -7.49 5.64
CA LEU A 215 -10.13 -8.28 4.56
C LEU A 215 -9.10 -9.31 4.14
N ARG A 216 -9.33 -10.57 4.52
CA ARG A 216 -8.44 -11.67 4.14
C ARG A 216 -8.42 -11.84 2.63
N THR A 217 -7.21 -11.99 2.08
CA THR A 217 -6.99 -12.44 0.71
C THR A 217 -6.03 -13.63 0.69
N ASP A 218 -6.28 -14.56 -0.21
CA ASP A 218 -5.39 -15.68 -0.50
C ASP A 218 -4.49 -15.39 -1.72
N ASP A 219 -4.56 -14.17 -2.27
CA ASP A 219 -3.66 -13.70 -3.31
C ASP A 219 -2.19 -13.81 -2.87
N THR A 220 -1.31 -14.05 -3.83
CA THR A 220 0.13 -13.95 -3.59
C THR A 220 0.58 -12.52 -3.83
N TRP A 221 1.29 -11.99 -2.86
CA TRP A 221 1.94 -10.69 -3.00
C TRP A 221 3.37 -10.86 -3.52
N TYR A 222 3.76 -10.01 -4.45
CA TYR A 222 5.14 -9.94 -4.95
C TYR A 222 5.67 -8.52 -4.84
N GLY A 223 6.85 -8.38 -4.21
CA GLY A 223 7.68 -7.18 -4.24
C GLY A 223 9.10 -7.55 -4.59
N MET A 224 9.90 -6.59 -5.00
CA MET A 224 11.30 -6.82 -5.37
C MET A 224 12.22 -6.38 -4.23
N THR A 225 12.41 -7.24 -3.25
CA THR A 225 13.34 -6.99 -2.12
C THR A 225 14.78 -7.31 -2.52
N TYR A 226 14.98 -8.37 -3.29
CA TYR A 226 16.26 -8.86 -3.77
C TYR A 226 16.31 -8.80 -5.31
N LYS A 227 17.51 -8.67 -5.89
CA LYS A 227 17.67 -8.69 -7.37
C LYS A 227 17.23 -10.01 -7.98
N GLU A 228 17.40 -11.07 -7.25
CA GLU A 228 17.01 -12.43 -7.61
C GLU A 228 15.48 -12.59 -7.71
N ASP A 229 14.73 -11.82 -6.94
CA ASP A 229 13.25 -11.83 -6.99
C ASP A 229 12.72 -11.51 -8.40
N VAL A 230 13.45 -10.71 -9.20
CA VAL A 230 13.05 -10.36 -10.58
C VAL A 230 12.84 -11.60 -11.44
N ILE A 231 13.68 -12.63 -11.30
CA ILE A 231 13.56 -13.88 -12.08
C ILE A 231 12.30 -14.61 -11.65
N THR A 232 12.14 -14.83 -10.35
CA THR A 232 10.98 -15.51 -9.77
C THR A 232 9.68 -14.79 -10.13
N VAL A 233 9.65 -13.45 -10.02
CA VAL A 233 8.46 -12.66 -10.36
C VAL A 233 8.09 -12.82 -11.85
N LYS A 234 9.09 -12.78 -12.76
CA LYS A 234 8.84 -13.00 -14.20
C LYS A 234 8.25 -14.39 -14.48
N GLU A 235 8.79 -15.44 -13.86
CA GLU A 235 8.27 -16.80 -13.99
C GLU A 235 6.83 -16.88 -13.50
N ARG A 236 6.52 -16.28 -12.35
CA ARG A 236 5.16 -16.25 -11.80
C ARG A 236 4.17 -15.50 -12.69
N PHE A 237 4.58 -14.39 -13.31
CA PHE A 237 3.74 -13.70 -14.29
C PHE A 237 3.51 -14.55 -15.55
N SER A 238 4.50 -15.34 -16.01
CA SER A 238 4.30 -16.31 -17.09
C SER A 238 3.27 -17.38 -16.68
N ASP A 239 3.40 -17.96 -15.48
CA ASP A 239 2.44 -18.94 -14.94
C ASP A 239 1.00 -18.36 -14.89
N MET A 240 0.86 -17.07 -14.53
CA MET A 240 -0.44 -16.38 -14.49
C MET A 240 -1.07 -16.21 -15.89
N LEU A 241 -0.26 -15.98 -16.92
CA LEU A 241 -0.71 -15.95 -18.30
C LEU A 241 -1.09 -17.36 -18.78
N GLU A 242 -0.25 -18.36 -18.54
CA GLU A 242 -0.51 -19.75 -18.93
C GLU A 242 -1.75 -20.33 -18.24
N SER A 243 -2.02 -19.95 -16.99
CA SER A 243 -3.21 -20.35 -16.24
C SER A 243 -4.47 -19.54 -16.59
N ASN A 244 -4.38 -18.57 -17.49
CA ASN A 244 -5.44 -17.63 -17.85
C ASN A 244 -5.96 -16.80 -16.68
N LEU A 245 -5.16 -16.58 -15.64
CA LEU A 245 -5.48 -15.60 -14.59
C LEU A 245 -5.45 -14.17 -15.17
N TYR A 246 -4.54 -13.94 -16.13
CA TYR A 246 -4.49 -12.74 -16.97
C TYR A 246 -4.49 -13.16 -18.44
N SER A 247 -5.16 -12.36 -19.28
CA SER A 247 -5.07 -12.48 -20.73
C SER A 247 -3.72 -11.95 -21.24
N GLU A 248 -3.22 -12.47 -22.38
CA GLU A 248 -2.06 -11.89 -23.07
C GLU A 248 -2.31 -10.43 -23.44
N GLU A 249 -3.53 -10.10 -23.85
CA GLU A 249 -4.02 -8.72 -23.96
C GLU A 249 -4.63 -8.33 -22.60
N LEU A 250 -3.83 -7.82 -21.72
CA LEU A 250 -4.06 -7.65 -20.28
C LEU A 250 -5.41 -7.00 -19.88
N PHE A 251 -6.05 -6.30 -20.82
CA PHE A 251 -7.28 -5.52 -20.57
C PHE A 251 -8.50 -6.02 -21.36
N ASP A 252 -8.41 -7.15 -22.06
CA ASP A 252 -9.52 -7.70 -22.86
C ASP A 252 -10.71 -8.16 -22.01
N ASP A 253 -10.47 -8.49 -20.76
CA ASP A 253 -11.50 -8.92 -19.81
C ASP A 253 -12.28 -7.75 -19.19
N ILE A 254 -11.88 -6.50 -19.44
CA ILE A 254 -12.59 -5.31 -18.98
C ILE A 254 -13.80 -5.05 -19.91
N SER A 255 -14.93 -5.65 -19.60
CA SER A 255 -16.18 -5.35 -20.29
C SER A 255 -16.80 -4.05 -19.78
N PHE A 256 -16.92 -3.04 -20.64
CA PHE A 256 -17.77 -1.89 -20.35
C PHE A 256 -19.23 -2.31 -20.36
N LYS A 257 -19.90 -2.26 -19.22
CA LYS A 257 -21.33 -1.99 -19.25
C LYS A 257 -21.50 -0.56 -19.74
N GLN A 258 -21.70 -0.40 -21.06
CA GLN A 258 -22.29 0.83 -21.59
C GLN A 258 -23.62 1.01 -20.86
N ASN A 259 -23.65 1.91 -19.88
CA ASN A 259 -24.90 2.43 -19.39
C ASN A 259 -25.53 3.16 -20.58
N LYS A 260 -26.47 2.48 -21.24
CA LYS A 260 -27.40 3.16 -22.13
C LYS A 260 -28.14 4.16 -21.28
N MET A 261 -27.91 5.45 -21.57
CA MET A 261 -28.77 6.54 -21.15
C MET A 261 -30.20 6.28 -21.64
#